data_9c3b6bfad7fc46f950c112b9d2fc7e7d
#
_entry.id   9c3b6bfad7fc46f950c112b9d2fc7e7d
#
_cell.length_a   1.000
_cell.length_b   1.000
_cell.length_c   1.000
_cell.angle_alpha   90.00
_cell.angle_beta   90.00
_cell.angle_gamma   90.00
#
_symmetry.space_group_name_H-M   'P 1'
#
loop_
_entity.id
_entity.type
_entity.pdbx_description
1 polymer ?
#
loop_
_entity_poly.entity_id
_entity_poly.type
_entity_poly.pdbx_seq_one_letter_code
_entity_poly.pdbx_strand_id
1 'polypeptide(L)'
;MEQKSDSDAPPTPRDGATTELPHDRITVQRFRKAFPRARWSDRLNAWFVPGRTAGRRIGRWLAEMEAEAEAFADEKGRDAFVFDPIESSYLEAGPSSFQIRTPYSRTVINEIREIPFARWDADRRLWTVPYRSFAELRRRWPAIEIAAKRNEPEVRKAQREAIRGTKEDKASKARTRERRRKRYPVPANDGPPVERAISTHVGVVFFLGTDGELADTATVNSFYFPAARGEEYVWASWRPGTLEELVITRPARTSPGPQDLQRGWWLSTFDELRTARRDAKYRRRTISPSNARATAG
;
A
#
# COMPACT_ATOMS: atom_id res chain seq x y z
N MET A 1 -6.14 39.74 31.36
CA MET A 1 -7.28 39.03 30.74
C MET A 1 -6.73 38.31 29.50
N GLU A 2 -6.24 37.10 29.69
CA GLU A 2 -5.74 36.24 28.59
C GLU A 2 -6.93 35.48 27.98
N GLN A 3 -7.22 35.77 26.73
CA GLN A 3 -8.18 35.01 25.94
C GLN A 3 -7.53 33.66 25.55
N LYS A 4 -7.93 32.62 26.25
CA LYS A 4 -7.75 31.24 25.83
C LYS A 4 -8.55 31.03 24.54
N SER A 5 -7.87 30.99 23.40
CA SER A 5 -8.47 30.58 22.13
C SER A 5 -8.70 29.07 22.19
N ASP A 6 -9.92 28.66 22.55
CA ASP A 6 -10.42 27.32 22.43
C ASP A 6 -10.59 27.00 20.93
N SER A 7 -9.59 26.32 20.37
CA SER A 7 -9.68 25.71 19.05
C SER A 7 -10.49 24.41 19.15
N ASP A 8 -11.79 24.51 19.35
CA ASP A 8 -12.72 23.39 19.52
C ASP A 8 -13.40 23.02 18.18
N ALA A 9 -12.61 22.88 17.13
CA ALA A 9 -13.09 22.28 15.89
C ALA A 9 -13.12 20.74 16.06
N PRO A 10 -14.21 20.05 15.63
CA PRO A 10 -14.25 18.60 15.71
C PRO A 10 -13.10 18.00 14.91
N PRO A 11 -12.35 17.03 15.46
CA PRO A 11 -11.28 16.38 14.74
C PRO A 11 -11.84 15.76 13.45
N THR A 12 -11.26 16.14 12.32
CA THR A 12 -11.65 15.57 11.03
C THR A 12 -11.27 14.09 10.98
N PRO A 13 -12.01 13.24 10.23
CA PRO A 13 -11.71 11.81 10.12
C PRO A 13 -10.28 11.49 9.65
N ARG A 14 -9.57 12.48 9.13
CA ARG A 14 -8.16 12.35 8.69
C ARG A 14 -7.17 12.37 9.84
N ASP A 15 -7.56 12.91 11.00
CA ASP A 15 -6.65 13.15 12.13
C ASP A 15 -6.76 12.09 13.24
N GLY A 16 -7.74 11.20 13.17
CA GLY A 16 -7.93 10.14 14.16
C GLY A 16 -9.25 9.39 14.00
N ALA A 17 -9.59 8.59 15.01
CA ALA A 17 -10.85 7.87 15.09
C ALA A 17 -11.40 7.90 16.51
N THR A 18 -12.73 7.82 16.63
CA THR A 18 -13.45 7.74 17.91
C THR A 18 -13.99 6.34 18.13
N THR A 19 -14.10 5.95 19.40
CA THR A 19 -14.75 4.72 19.83
C THR A 19 -15.45 4.91 21.15
N GLU A 20 -16.62 4.33 21.26
CA GLU A 20 -17.33 4.17 22.52
C GLU A 20 -16.87 2.86 23.16
N LEU A 21 -16.69 2.87 24.47
CA LEU A 21 -16.34 1.67 25.23
C LEU A 21 -17.37 1.48 26.34
N PRO A 22 -17.62 0.22 26.73
CA PRO A 22 -18.38 -0.06 27.94
C PRO A 22 -17.78 0.67 29.14
N HIS A 23 -18.62 1.18 30.05
CA HIS A 23 -18.20 1.86 31.29
C HIS A 23 -17.58 0.90 32.32
N ASP A 24 -16.84 -0.09 31.83
CA ASP A 24 -16.14 -1.05 32.64
C ASP A 24 -14.66 -0.61 32.85
N ARG A 25 -14.26 -0.57 34.11
CA ARG A 25 -12.92 -0.14 34.52
C ARG A 25 -11.81 -0.94 33.86
N ILE A 26 -12.00 -2.25 33.71
CA ILE A 26 -10.99 -3.16 33.18
C ILE A 26 -10.79 -2.89 31.69
N THR A 27 -11.86 -2.80 30.93
CA THR A 27 -11.84 -2.51 29.49
C THR A 27 -11.22 -1.14 29.21
N VAL A 28 -11.61 -0.09 29.97
CA VAL A 28 -11.02 1.24 29.84
C VAL A 28 -9.51 1.23 30.16
N GLN A 29 -9.09 0.49 31.18
CA GLN A 29 -7.69 0.38 31.55
C GLN A 29 -6.87 -0.35 30.49
N ARG A 30 -7.38 -1.45 29.93
CA ARG A 30 -6.78 -2.18 28.80
C ARG A 30 -6.68 -1.29 27.55
N PHE A 31 -7.74 -0.53 27.26
CA PHE A 31 -7.74 0.40 26.14
C PHE A 31 -6.67 1.49 26.27
N ARG A 32 -6.59 2.13 27.45
CA ARG A 32 -5.56 3.16 27.71
C ARG A 32 -4.14 2.60 27.61
N LYS A 33 -3.92 1.35 28.01
CA LYS A 33 -2.63 0.67 27.85
C LYS A 33 -2.31 0.42 26.36
N ALA A 34 -3.29 0.02 25.55
CA ALA A 34 -3.12 -0.22 24.12
C ALA A 34 -2.97 1.10 23.32
N PHE A 35 -3.63 2.17 23.78
CA PHE A 35 -3.65 3.48 23.14
C PHE A 35 -3.24 4.60 24.11
N PRO A 36 -1.95 4.76 24.45
CA PRO A 36 -1.49 5.74 25.44
C PRO A 36 -1.80 7.20 25.08
N ARG A 37 -2.03 7.48 23.78
CA ARG A 37 -2.40 8.81 23.28
C ARG A 37 -3.90 9.03 23.15
N ALA A 38 -4.72 8.06 23.55
CA ALA A 38 -6.16 8.22 23.54
C ALA A 38 -6.59 9.30 24.54
N ARG A 39 -7.58 10.10 24.15
CA ARG A 39 -8.18 11.15 24.98
C ARG A 39 -9.68 10.97 25.02
N TRP A 40 -10.26 11.18 26.17
CA TRP A 40 -11.71 11.23 26.31
C TRP A 40 -12.23 12.57 25.78
N SER A 41 -13.31 12.55 25.03
CA SER A 41 -14.00 13.73 24.53
C SER A 41 -15.41 13.78 25.14
N ASP A 42 -15.64 14.70 26.08
CA ASP A 42 -16.94 14.88 26.72
C ASP A 42 -18.02 15.27 25.71
N ARG A 43 -17.65 16.06 24.70
CA ARG A 43 -18.56 16.49 23.64
C ARG A 43 -19.07 15.32 22.78
N LEU A 44 -18.23 14.34 22.49
CA LEU A 44 -18.58 13.17 21.66
C LEU A 44 -18.99 11.97 22.50
N ASN A 45 -18.85 12.07 23.82
CA ASN A 45 -19.01 10.95 24.76
C ASN A 45 -18.25 9.69 24.31
N ALA A 46 -17.04 9.87 23.79
CA ALA A 46 -16.25 8.81 23.16
C ALA A 46 -14.74 9.04 23.36
N TRP A 47 -13.99 7.97 23.26
CA TRP A 47 -12.52 8.01 23.22
C TRP A 47 -12.03 8.38 21.83
N PHE A 48 -11.18 9.39 21.74
CA PHE A 48 -10.50 9.80 20.52
C PHE A 48 -9.05 9.25 20.51
N VAL A 49 -8.68 8.56 19.45
CA VAL A 49 -7.31 8.07 19.19
C VAL A 49 -6.75 8.81 17.99
N PRO A 50 -5.64 9.55 18.13
CA PRO A 50 -5.05 10.28 17.02
C PRO A 50 -4.33 9.37 16.02
N GLY A 51 -4.31 9.80 14.75
CA GLY A 51 -3.55 9.21 13.66
C GLY A 51 -4.40 8.57 12.57
N ARG A 52 -3.90 8.63 11.34
CA ARG A 52 -4.59 8.17 10.11
C ARG A 52 -5.01 6.69 10.12
N THR A 53 -4.35 5.86 10.93
CA THR A 53 -4.64 4.43 11.06
C THR A 53 -5.39 4.10 12.35
N ALA A 54 -5.86 5.10 13.08
CA ALA A 54 -6.49 4.92 14.39
C ALA A 54 -7.72 4.02 14.31
N GLY A 55 -8.62 4.25 13.34
CA GLY A 55 -9.82 3.43 13.16
C GLY A 55 -9.52 1.95 12.96
N ARG A 56 -8.53 1.64 12.10
CA ARG A 56 -8.10 0.25 11.87
C ARG A 56 -7.50 -0.38 13.13
N ARG A 57 -6.69 0.37 13.88
CA ARG A 57 -6.07 -0.12 15.12
C ARG A 57 -7.10 -0.38 16.22
N ILE A 58 -8.08 0.51 16.35
CA ILE A 58 -9.20 0.34 17.29
C ILE A 58 -10.02 -0.89 16.90
N GLY A 59 -10.42 -1.02 15.63
CA GLY A 59 -11.19 -2.16 15.15
C GLY A 59 -10.49 -3.49 15.40
N ARG A 60 -9.17 -3.55 15.16
CA ARG A 60 -8.38 -4.75 15.46
C ARG A 60 -8.34 -5.07 16.96
N TRP A 61 -8.14 -4.06 17.80
CA TRP A 61 -8.12 -4.23 19.26
C TRP A 61 -9.48 -4.73 19.78
N LEU A 62 -10.59 -4.17 19.27
CA LEU A 62 -11.94 -4.63 19.64
C LEU A 62 -12.16 -6.09 19.23
N ALA A 63 -11.76 -6.45 18.02
CA ALA A 63 -11.85 -7.83 17.53
C ALA A 63 -10.98 -8.80 18.36
N GLU A 64 -9.80 -8.39 18.82
CA GLU A 64 -8.96 -9.18 19.74
C GLU A 64 -9.65 -9.38 21.10
N MET A 65 -10.30 -8.34 21.64
CA MET A 65 -11.05 -8.43 22.89
C MET A 65 -12.26 -9.37 22.78
N GLU A 66 -13.00 -9.28 21.67
CA GLU A 66 -14.13 -10.16 21.38
C GLU A 66 -13.68 -11.62 21.25
N ALA A 67 -12.61 -11.87 20.49
CA ALA A 67 -12.06 -13.21 20.35
C ALA A 67 -11.49 -13.78 21.68
N GLU A 68 -10.93 -12.94 22.54
CA GLU A 68 -10.50 -13.37 23.88
C GLU A 68 -11.69 -13.80 24.78
N ALA A 69 -12.83 -13.11 24.66
CA ALA A 69 -14.05 -13.48 25.38
C ALA A 69 -14.61 -14.83 24.90
N GLU A 70 -14.42 -15.15 23.62
CA GLU A 70 -14.86 -16.40 23.00
C GLU A 70 -13.83 -17.53 23.06
N ALA A 71 -12.84 -17.48 23.96
CA ALA A 71 -11.76 -18.49 24.05
C ALA A 71 -12.28 -19.92 24.17
N PHE A 72 -13.44 -20.12 24.78
CA PHE A 72 -14.11 -21.39 24.90
C PHE A 72 -14.53 -22.03 23.56
N ALA A 73 -14.68 -21.23 22.50
CA ALA A 73 -14.98 -21.76 21.17
C ALA A 73 -13.84 -22.62 20.61
N ASP A 74 -12.59 -22.38 21.01
CA ASP A 74 -11.46 -23.22 20.58
C ASP A 74 -11.50 -24.61 21.21
N GLU A 75 -12.05 -24.75 22.43
CA GLU A 75 -12.23 -26.04 23.10
C GLU A 75 -13.35 -26.86 22.44
N LYS A 76 -14.43 -26.19 22.02
CA LYS A 76 -15.51 -26.83 21.25
C LYS A 76 -15.08 -27.23 19.84
N GLY A 77 -14.05 -26.57 19.30
CA GLY A 77 -13.55 -26.85 17.97
C GLY A 77 -14.63 -26.64 16.89
N ARG A 78 -14.77 -27.61 16.00
CA ARG A 78 -15.74 -27.56 14.88
C ARG A 78 -17.19 -27.32 15.33
N ASP A 79 -17.59 -27.80 16.49
CA ASP A 79 -18.96 -27.68 16.99
C ASP A 79 -19.35 -26.23 17.36
N ALA A 80 -18.36 -25.36 17.53
CA ALA A 80 -18.60 -23.96 17.86
C ALA A 80 -19.31 -23.18 16.74
N PHE A 81 -19.25 -23.63 15.47
CA PHE A 81 -19.79 -22.89 14.33
C PHE A 81 -20.81 -23.67 13.48
N VAL A 82 -21.23 -24.84 13.92
CA VAL A 82 -22.16 -25.74 13.18
C VAL A 82 -23.49 -25.06 12.85
N PHE A 83 -23.94 -24.10 13.67
CA PHE A 83 -25.22 -23.42 13.48
C PHE A 83 -25.23 -22.39 12.35
N ASP A 84 -24.06 -21.96 11.88
CA ASP A 84 -23.95 -20.92 10.86
C ASP A 84 -22.61 -21.03 10.09
N PRO A 85 -22.43 -22.13 9.34
CA PRO A 85 -21.19 -22.40 8.62
C PRO A 85 -20.97 -21.41 7.47
N ILE A 86 -19.71 -21.06 7.25
CA ILE A 86 -19.30 -20.36 6.02
C ILE A 86 -19.06 -21.41 4.95
N GLU A 87 -19.94 -21.50 3.98
CA GLU A 87 -19.78 -22.39 2.84
C GLU A 87 -18.90 -21.77 1.77
N SER A 88 -17.71 -22.30 1.57
CA SER A 88 -16.77 -21.80 0.56
C SER A 88 -15.74 -22.87 0.20
N SER A 89 -15.34 -22.91 -1.07
CA SER A 89 -14.25 -23.78 -1.55
C SER A 89 -12.87 -23.39 -1.01
N TYR A 90 -12.73 -22.20 -0.41
CA TYR A 90 -11.47 -21.69 0.12
C TYR A 90 -11.32 -21.87 1.63
N LEU A 91 -12.37 -22.34 2.31
CA LEU A 91 -12.39 -22.49 3.77
C LEU A 91 -12.80 -23.90 4.14
N GLU A 92 -11.99 -24.51 4.99
CA GLU A 92 -12.24 -25.83 5.56
C GLU A 92 -12.23 -25.74 7.08
N ALA A 93 -13.21 -26.36 7.72
CA ALA A 93 -13.26 -26.48 9.18
C ALA A 93 -12.44 -27.68 9.63
N GLY A 94 -11.24 -27.42 10.13
CA GLY A 94 -10.38 -28.42 10.73
C GLY A 94 -10.78 -28.78 12.16
N PRO A 95 -10.10 -29.73 12.81
CA PRO A 95 -10.43 -30.16 14.18
C PRO A 95 -10.33 -29.03 15.22
N SER A 96 -9.32 -28.17 15.12
CA SER A 96 -8.99 -27.14 16.11
C SER A 96 -8.99 -25.71 15.54
N SER A 97 -9.13 -25.54 14.23
CA SER A 97 -9.09 -24.24 13.56
C SER A 97 -9.64 -24.30 12.16
N PHE A 98 -10.09 -23.15 11.65
CA PHE A 98 -10.34 -22.99 10.22
C PHE A 98 -9.04 -23.01 9.43
N GLN A 99 -9.09 -23.65 8.27
CA GLN A 99 -8.01 -23.69 7.30
C GLN A 99 -8.45 -22.94 6.06
N ILE A 100 -7.70 -21.90 5.68
CA ILE A 100 -8.03 -21.05 4.53
C ILE A 100 -6.96 -21.23 3.48
N ARG A 101 -7.38 -21.68 2.30
CA ARG A 101 -6.50 -21.86 1.14
C ARG A 101 -7.05 -21.04 -0.03
N THR A 102 -6.36 -19.97 -0.37
CA THR A 102 -6.77 -19.05 -1.45
C THR A 102 -5.66 -18.84 -2.45
N PRO A 103 -5.95 -18.45 -3.70
CA PRO A 103 -4.97 -17.90 -4.62
C PRO A 103 -4.30 -16.68 -4.00
N TYR A 104 -3.03 -16.44 -4.37
CA TYR A 104 -2.29 -15.29 -3.86
C TYR A 104 -2.96 -13.96 -4.25
N SER A 105 -3.34 -13.19 -3.25
CA SER A 105 -3.88 -11.84 -3.40
C SER A 105 -3.43 -10.96 -2.24
N ARG A 106 -2.92 -9.77 -2.54
CA ARG A 106 -2.55 -8.79 -1.51
C ARG A 106 -3.75 -8.38 -0.65
N THR A 107 -4.92 -8.24 -1.27
CA THR A 107 -6.18 -7.93 -0.57
C THR A 107 -6.54 -9.04 0.40
N VAL A 108 -6.55 -10.31 -0.04
CA VAL A 108 -6.82 -11.47 0.83
C VAL A 108 -5.87 -11.51 2.02
N ILE A 109 -4.57 -11.35 1.78
CA ILE A 109 -3.57 -11.36 2.85
C ILE A 109 -3.82 -10.22 3.85
N ASN A 110 -4.16 -9.04 3.37
CA ASN A 110 -4.44 -7.90 4.25
C ASN A 110 -5.69 -8.14 5.10
N GLU A 111 -6.77 -8.68 4.52
CA GLU A 111 -7.99 -9.00 5.26
C GLU A 111 -7.76 -10.10 6.30
N ILE A 112 -7.07 -11.19 5.94
CA ILE A 112 -6.79 -12.28 6.88
C ILE A 112 -5.90 -11.81 8.04
N ARG A 113 -4.93 -10.92 7.79
CA ARG A 113 -4.06 -10.38 8.84
C ARG A 113 -4.76 -9.48 9.85
N GLU A 114 -5.95 -8.99 9.54
CA GLU A 114 -6.77 -8.24 10.50
C GLU A 114 -7.62 -9.16 11.38
N ILE A 115 -7.73 -10.46 11.06
CA ILE A 115 -8.43 -11.43 11.88
C ILE A 115 -7.52 -11.80 13.08
N PRO A 116 -8.00 -11.65 14.31
CA PRO A 116 -7.23 -12.00 15.50
C PRO A 116 -6.72 -13.44 15.46
N PHE A 117 -5.50 -13.64 15.92
CA PHE A 117 -4.85 -14.95 16.03
C PHE A 117 -4.70 -15.74 14.72
N ALA A 118 -5.00 -15.13 13.56
CA ALA A 118 -4.74 -15.75 12.25
C ALA A 118 -3.23 -15.96 12.06
N ARG A 119 -2.83 -17.15 11.63
CA ARG A 119 -1.43 -17.54 11.41
C ARG A 119 -1.23 -18.16 10.04
N TRP A 120 -0.11 -17.87 9.43
CA TRP A 120 0.32 -18.51 8.20
C TRP A 120 1.11 -19.77 8.50
N ASP A 121 0.65 -20.89 7.98
CA ASP A 121 1.37 -22.17 8.01
C ASP A 121 2.16 -22.30 6.69
N ALA A 122 3.48 -22.20 6.80
CA ALA A 122 4.36 -22.21 5.63
C ALA A 122 4.50 -23.62 5.02
N ASP A 123 4.41 -24.67 5.84
CA ASP A 123 4.57 -26.06 5.42
C ASP A 123 3.36 -26.52 4.61
N ARG A 124 2.17 -26.17 5.09
CA ARG A 124 0.89 -26.50 4.44
C ARG A 124 0.45 -25.47 3.41
N ARG A 125 1.07 -24.30 3.39
CA ARG A 125 0.73 -23.15 2.52
C ARG A 125 -0.73 -22.71 2.65
N LEU A 126 -1.20 -22.58 3.89
CA LEU A 126 -2.55 -22.13 4.22
C LEU A 126 -2.55 -21.21 5.44
N TRP A 127 -3.65 -20.49 5.62
CA TRP A 127 -3.88 -19.72 6.84
C TRP A 127 -4.68 -20.55 7.82
N THR A 128 -4.32 -20.49 9.10
CA THR A 128 -5.08 -21.07 10.21
C THR A 128 -5.71 -19.95 11.03
N VAL A 129 -7.00 -20.08 11.32
CA VAL A 129 -7.77 -19.14 12.13
C VAL A 129 -8.48 -19.92 13.23
N PRO A 130 -8.25 -19.62 14.53
CA PRO A 130 -8.90 -20.34 15.62
C PRO A 130 -10.41 -20.06 15.66
N TYR A 131 -11.19 -20.96 16.25
CA TYR A 131 -12.64 -20.86 16.30
C TYR A 131 -13.13 -19.64 17.08
N ARG A 132 -12.39 -19.19 18.10
CA ARG A 132 -12.66 -17.96 18.85
C ARG A 132 -12.70 -16.70 17.96
N SER A 133 -12.08 -16.73 16.81
CA SER A 133 -12.05 -15.59 15.84
C SER A 133 -13.10 -15.70 14.74
N PHE A 134 -14.08 -16.60 14.90
CA PHE A 134 -15.11 -16.87 13.87
C PHE A 134 -15.94 -15.63 13.53
N ALA A 135 -16.34 -14.83 14.51
CA ALA A 135 -17.15 -13.63 14.28
C ALA A 135 -16.43 -12.64 13.32
N GLU A 136 -15.14 -12.38 13.56
CA GLU A 136 -14.34 -11.51 12.71
C GLU A 136 -14.05 -12.14 11.34
N LEU A 137 -13.78 -13.43 11.29
CA LEU A 137 -13.61 -14.18 10.03
C LEU A 137 -14.87 -14.05 9.18
N ARG A 138 -16.05 -14.28 9.75
CA ARG A 138 -17.34 -14.17 9.06
C ARG A 138 -17.60 -12.77 8.53
N ARG A 139 -17.31 -11.75 9.32
CA ARG A 139 -17.48 -10.34 8.91
C ARG A 139 -16.62 -10.00 7.69
N ARG A 140 -15.40 -10.54 7.59
CA ARG A 140 -14.44 -10.27 6.50
C ARG A 140 -14.55 -11.25 5.34
N TRP A 141 -15.24 -12.37 5.53
CA TRP A 141 -15.27 -13.44 4.54
C TRP A 141 -15.75 -13.00 3.17
N PRO A 142 -16.81 -12.19 3.01
CA PRO A 142 -17.25 -11.74 1.69
C PRO A 142 -16.15 -11.02 0.90
N ALA A 143 -15.38 -10.16 1.55
CA ALA A 143 -14.27 -9.46 0.91
C ALA A 143 -13.12 -10.41 0.54
N ILE A 144 -12.80 -11.37 1.41
CA ILE A 144 -11.80 -12.41 1.18
C ILE A 144 -12.20 -13.28 -0.02
N GLU A 145 -13.42 -13.75 -0.05
CA GLU A 145 -13.93 -14.65 -1.10
C GLU A 145 -13.99 -13.97 -2.48
N ILE A 146 -14.50 -12.74 -2.55
CA ILE A 146 -14.52 -11.94 -3.79
C ILE A 146 -13.10 -11.74 -4.31
N ALA A 147 -12.17 -11.39 -3.42
CA ALA A 147 -10.78 -11.19 -3.80
C ALA A 147 -10.08 -12.51 -4.20
N ALA A 148 -10.41 -13.63 -3.57
CA ALA A 148 -9.91 -14.96 -3.95
C ALA A 148 -10.42 -15.37 -5.34
N LYS A 149 -11.74 -15.32 -5.59
CA LYS A 149 -12.36 -15.63 -6.89
C LYS A 149 -11.77 -14.80 -8.03
N ARG A 150 -11.55 -13.48 -7.80
CA ARG A 150 -10.92 -12.59 -8.81
C ARG A 150 -9.49 -13.00 -9.15
N ASN A 151 -8.79 -13.64 -8.21
CA ASN A 151 -7.39 -14.04 -8.36
C ASN A 151 -7.20 -15.50 -8.77
N GLU A 152 -8.25 -16.23 -9.06
CA GLU A 152 -8.16 -17.57 -9.63
C GLU A 152 -7.35 -17.57 -10.95
N PRO A 153 -6.50 -18.58 -11.18
CA PRO A 153 -5.69 -18.67 -12.38
C PRO A 153 -6.50 -18.55 -13.67
N GLU A 154 -7.64 -19.20 -13.73
CA GLU A 154 -8.57 -19.19 -14.86
C GLU A 154 -9.14 -17.79 -15.12
N VAL A 155 -9.67 -17.14 -14.08
CA VAL A 155 -10.23 -15.79 -14.16
C VAL A 155 -9.14 -14.79 -14.57
N ARG A 156 -7.94 -14.89 -14.01
CA ARG A 156 -6.80 -14.04 -14.40
C ARG A 156 -6.35 -14.28 -15.84
N LYS A 157 -6.41 -15.52 -16.31
CA LYS A 157 -6.12 -15.86 -17.69
C LYS A 157 -7.14 -15.26 -18.63
N ALA A 158 -8.43 -15.44 -18.36
CA ALA A 158 -9.52 -14.86 -19.13
C ALA A 158 -9.44 -13.32 -19.18
N GLN A 159 -9.17 -12.67 -18.05
CA GLN A 159 -8.99 -11.20 -18.00
C GLN A 159 -7.79 -10.74 -18.85
N ARG A 160 -6.67 -11.45 -18.82
CA ARG A 160 -5.50 -11.11 -19.65
C ARG A 160 -5.80 -11.31 -21.14
N GLU A 161 -6.53 -12.34 -21.48
CA GLU A 161 -6.95 -12.61 -22.87
C GLU A 161 -7.93 -11.55 -23.37
N ALA A 162 -8.88 -11.13 -22.56
CA ALA A 162 -9.84 -10.07 -22.89
C ALA A 162 -9.16 -8.71 -23.13
N ILE A 163 -8.09 -8.40 -22.36
CA ILE A 163 -7.35 -7.13 -22.51
C ILE A 163 -6.32 -7.23 -23.65
N ARG A 164 -5.89 -8.43 -24.03
CA ARG A 164 -4.82 -8.65 -24.99
C ARG A 164 -5.15 -8.02 -26.36
N GLY A 165 -4.26 -7.14 -26.83
CA GLY A 165 -4.39 -6.50 -28.12
C GLY A 165 -5.29 -5.25 -28.16
N THR A 166 -5.92 -4.88 -27.02
CA THR A 166 -6.63 -3.61 -26.89
C THR A 166 -5.68 -2.41 -27.01
N LYS A 167 -6.24 -1.22 -27.22
CA LYS A 167 -5.48 0.03 -27.27
C LYS A 167 -4.66 0.27 -26.01
N GLU A 168 -5.26 -0.02 -24.85
CA GLU A 168 -4.65 0.12 -23.52
C GLU A 168 -3.50 -0.89 -23.31
N ASP A 169 -3.65 -2.13 -23.78
CA ASP A 169 -2.60 -3.15 -23.71
C ASP A 169 -1.39 -2.77 -24.57
N LYS A 170 -1.64 -2.31 -25.80
CA LYS A 170 -0.59 -1.80 -26.69
C LYS A 170 0.14 -0.60 -26.10
N ALA A 171 -0.59 0.38 -25.55
CA ALA A 171 -0.02 1.53 -24.87
C ALA A 171 0.79 1.15 -23.61
N SER A 172 0.28 0.21 -22.81
CA SER A 172 0.98 -0.32 -21.64
C SER A 172 2.28 -1.04 -22.00
N LYS A 173 2.27 -1.84 -23.06
CA LYS A 173 3.45 -2.53 -23.58
C LYS A 173 4.48 -1.53 -24.15
N ALA A 174 4.04 -0.50 -24.86
CA ALA A 174 4.90 0.57 -25.36
C ALA A 174 5.59 1.29 -24.19
N ARG A 175 4.83 1.74 -23.17
CA ARG A 175 5.38 2.34 -21.94
C ARG A 175 6.40 1.44 -21.23
N THR A 176 6.11 0.15 -21.15
CA THR A 176 7.03 -0.82 -20.53
C THR A 176 8.31 -0.96 -21.34
N ARG A 177 8.21 -0.95 -22.67
CA ARG A 177 9.38 -0.99 -23.56
C ARG A 177 10.25 0.24 -23.35
N GLU A 178 9.67 1.45 -23.33
CA GLU A 178 10.43 2.70 -23.12
C GLU A 178 11.04 2.78 -21.71
N ARG A 179 10.33 2.34 -20.66
CA ARG A 179 10.91 2.23 -19.32
C ARG A 179 12.13 1.30 -19.26
N ARG A 180 12.11 0.21 -20.04
CA ARG A 180 13.28 -0.69 -20.14
C ARG A 180 14.46 -0.03 -20.83
N ARG A 181 14.19 0.87 -21.79
CA ARG A 181 15.23 1.68 -22.46
C ARG A 181 15.74 2.79 -21.55
N LYS A 182 15.09 3.05 -20.41
CA LYS A 182 15.41 4.14 -19.48
C LYS A 182 15.41 5.50 -20.18
N ARG A 183 14.42 5.73 -21.05
CA ARG A 183 14.18 7.01 -21.71
C ARG A 183 12.90 7.63 -21.17
N TYR A 184 12.85 8.95 -21.16
CA TYR A 184 11.72 9.75 -20.73
C TYR A 184 11.56 10.97 -21.65
N PRO A 185 10.35 11.27 -22.12
CA PRO A 185 10.14 12.43 -22.98
C PRO A 185 10.16 13.72 -22.15
N VAL A 186 10.93 14.70 -22.57
CA VAL A 186 11.06 16.02 -21.95
C VAL A 186 10.84 17.11 -22.99
N PRO A 187 10.34 18.32 -22.60
CA PRO A 187 10.21 19.44 -23.54
C PRO A 187 11.58 19.79 -24.15
N ALA A 188 11.60 20.03 -25.45
CA ALA A 188 12.84 20.33 -26.17
C ALA A 188 13.49 21.64 -25.69
N ASN A 189 12.65 22.63 -25.32
CA ASN A 189 13.09 23.96 -24.90
C ASN A 189 13.29 24.11 -23.37
N ASP A 190 12.77 23.16 -22.58
CA ASP A 190 12.86 23.18 -21.10
C ASP A 190 13.26 21.79 -20.60
N GLY A 191 14.50 21.39 -20.91
CA GLY A 191 15.05 20.10 -20.51
C GLY A 191 15.44 20.08 -19.03
N PRO A 192 15.36 18.89 -18.38
CA PRO A 192 15.79 18.75 -16.98
C PRO A 192 17.31 18.89 -16.86
N PRO A 193 17.80 19.38 -15.70
CA PRO A 193 19.23 19.42 -15.42
C PRO A 193 19.80 17.99 -15.37
N VAL A 194 20.97 17.82 -16.00
CA VAL A 194 21.71 16.55 -16.01
C VAL A 194 22.41 16.30 -14.68
N GLU A 195 22.71 15.03 -14.38
CA GLU A 195 23.46 14.58 -13.20
C GLU A 195 22.91 15.06 -11.85
N ARG A 196 21.65 15.42 -11.81
CA ARG A 196 20.93 15.84 -10.62
C ARG A 196 19.71 14.97 -10.38
N ALA A 197 19.34 14.77 -9.11
CA ALA A 197 18.09 14.06 -8.77
C ALA A 197 16.88 14.92 -9.14
N ILE A 198 16.09 14.44 -10.08
CA ILE A 198 14.89 15.07 -10.60
C ILE A 198 13.72 14.11 -10.45
N SER A 199 12.59 14.61 -9.97
CA SER A 199 11.35 13.87 -9.93
C SER A 199 10.62 13.95 -11.24
N THR A 200 10.01 12.85 -11.62
CA THR A 200 9.18 12.70 -12.81
C THR A 200 7.97 11.83 -12.44
N HIS A 201 7.03 11.67 -13.37
CA HIS A 201 5.90 10.75 -13.20
C HIS A 201 6.29 9.26 -13.06
N VAL A 202 7.54 8.92 -13.35
CA VAL A 202 8.09 7.55 -13.15
C VAL A 202 8.96 7.42 -11.90
N GLY A 203 9.09 8.49 -11.12
CA GLY A 203 9.88 8.56 -9.90
C GLY A 203 11.11 9.45 -9.99
N VAL A 204 12.00 9.36 -8.99
CA VAL A 204 13.23 10.14 -8.94
C VAL A 204 14.30 9.50 -9.82
N VAL A 205 14.82 10.27 -10.77
CA VAL A 205 15.80 9.84 -11.78
C VAL A 205 16.96 10.83 -11.88
N PHE A 206 18.05 10.39 -12.49
CA PHE A 206 19.18 11.23 -12.92
C PHE A 206 19.20 11.20 -14.44
N PHE A 207 18.96 12.36 -15.06
CA PHE A 207 19.09 12.48 -16.51
C PHE A 207 20.54 12.52 -16.92
N LEU A 208 20.87 11.83 -18.02
CA LEU A 208 22.22 11.73 -18.57
C LEU A 208 22.41 12.66 -19.77
N GLY A 209 21.33 12.97 -20.46
CA GLY A 209 21.29 13.83 -21.64
C GLY A 209 20.10 13.52 -22.53
N THR A 210 19.89 14.34 -23.54
CA THR A 210 18.90 14.12 -24.60
C THR A 210 19.56 13.47 -25.81
N ASP A 211 18.86 12.56 -26.48
CA ASP A 211 19.36 11.91 -27.71
C ASP A 211 18.94 12.64 -29.00
N GLY A 212 18.15 13.72 -28.90
CA GLY A 212 17.66 14.50 -30.04
C GLY A 212 16.53 13.84 -30.83
N GLU A 213 16.14 12.62 -30.49
CA GLU A 213 15.00 11.93 -31.12
C GLU A 213 13.69 12.55 -30.62
N LEU A 214 12.83 12.97 -31.54
CA LEU A 214 11.52 13.52 -31.22
C LEU A 214 10.59 12.43 -30.65
N ALA A 215 9.86 12.78 -29.61
CA ALA A 215 8.82 11.93 -29.04
C ALA A 215 7.45 12.39 -29.54
N ASP A 216 6.67 11.45 -30.12
CA ASP A 216 5.32 11.80 -30.58
C ASP A 216 4.37 12.10 -29.41
N THR A 217 3.39 12.98 -29.64
CA THR A 217 2.44 13.45 -28.61
C THR A 217 1.65 12.33 -27.97
N ALA A 218 1.30 11.27 -28.70
CA ALA A 218 0.56 10.14 -28.16
C ALA A 218 1.42 9.35 -27.16
N THR A 219 2.71 9.22 -27.45
CA THR A 219 3.68 8.61 -26.53
C THR A 219 3.91 9.50 -25.31
N VAL A 220 4.08 10.81 -25.48
CA VAL A 220 4.23 11.77 -24.37
C VAL A 220 3.04 11.69 -23.41
N ASN A 221 1.82 11.73 -23.93
CA ASN A 221 0.58 11.60 -23.13
C ASN A 221 0.47 10.25 -22.40
N SER A 222 1.24 9.25 -22.80
CA SER A 222 1.30 7.97 -22.08
C SER A 222 2.22 7.99 -20.85
N PHE A 223 3.13 8.96 -20.75
CA PHE A 223 4.02 9.13 -19.62
C PHE A 223 3.45 10.08 -18.57
N TYR A 224 2.87 11.19 -19.01
CA TYR A 224 2.25 12.20 -18.17
C TYR A 224 1.16 12.95 -18.92
N PHE A 225 0.20 13.49 -18.17
CA PHE A 225 -0.95 14.18 -18.76
C PHE A 225 -1.28 15.44 -17.94
N PRO A 226 -1.62 16.53 -18.60
CA PRO A 226 -1.60 16.76 -20.06
C PRO A 226 -0.24 17.25 -20.55
N ALA A 227 0.20 16.78 -21.71
CA ALA A 227 1.30 17.41 -22.41
C ALA A 227 0.88 18.80 -22.90
N ALA A 228 1.81 19.77 -22.93
CA ALA A 228 1.54 21.10 -23.42
C ALA A 228 1.23 21.06 -24.90
N ARG A 229 0.15 21.78 -25.30
CA ARG A 229 -0.20 21.89 -26.74
C ARG A 229 0.84 22.71 -27.46
N GLY A 230 1.35 22.17 -28.57
CA GLY A 230 2.30 22.89 -29.45
C GLY A 230 3.75 22.82 -28.98
N GLU A 231 4.07 22.14 -27.92
CA GLU A 231 5.46 21.89 -27.54
C GLU A 231 6.01 20.63 -28.20
N GLU A 232 7.27 20.68 -28.59
CA GLU A 232 8.04 19.57 -29.07
C GLU A 232 8.70 18.85 -27.89
N TYR A 233 8.70 17.53 -27.92
CA TYR A 233 9.31 16.69 -26.90
C TYR A 233 10.43 15.85 -27.51
N VAL A 234 11.53 15.73 -26.77
CA VAL A 234 12.69 14.90 -27.14
C VAL A 234 12.91 13.82 -26.08
N TRP A 235 13.50 12.72 -26.50
CA TRP A 235 13.85 11.66 -25.56
C TRP A 235 15.09 12.02 -24.76
N ALA A 236 14.99 11.90 -23.43
CA ALA A 236 16.10 12.02 -22.52
C ALA A 236 16.42 10.65 -21.88
N SER A 237 17.69 10.29 -21.91
CA SER A 237 18.17 9.08 -21.23
C SER A 237 18.34 9.34 -19.74
N TRP A 238 18.00 8.36 -18.91
CA TRP A 238 18.09 8.48 -17.47
C TRP A 238 18.59 7.20 -16.79
N ARG A 239 19.08 7.35 -15.58
CA ARG A 239 19.40 6.25 -14.67
C ARG A 239 18.78 6.45 -13.30
N PRO A 240 18.55 5.36 -12.52
CA PRO A 240 18.23 5.49 -11.11
C PRO A 240 19.43 6.05 -10.34
N GLY A 241 19.19 6.88 -9.34
CA GLY A 241 20.23 7.36 -8.43
C GLY A 241 20.77 6.26 -7.53
N THR A 242 22.05 6.38 -7.18
CA THR A 242 22.66 5.59 -6.10
C THR A 242 22.17 6.09 -4.74
N LEU A 243 22.35 5.30 -3.70
CA LEU A 243 21.95 5.73 -2.35
C LEU A 243 22.71 6.98 -1.90
N GLU A 244 24.00 7.03 -2.20
CA GLU A 244 24.91 8.13 -1.86
C GLU A 244 24.44 9.44 -2.54
N GLU A 245 24.19 9.41 -3.84
CA GLU A 245 23.70 10.57 -4.61
C GLU A 245 22.37 11.08 -4.08
N LEU A 246 21.44 10.18 -3.76
CA LEU A 246 20.13 10.54 -3.21
C LEU A 246 20.24 11.14 -1.80
N VAL A 247 21.21 10.71 -0.99
CA VAL A 247 21.43 11.23 0.38
C VAL A 247 21.94 12.66 0.36
N ILE A 248 22.87 13.00 -0.54
CA ILE A 248 23.42 14.35 -0.65
C ILE A 248 22.48 15.33 -1.37
N THR A 249 21.44 14.82 -2.06
CA THR A 249 20.48 15.68 -2.76
C THR A 249 19.64 16.48 -1.77
N ARG A 250 19.64 17.82 -1.93
CA ARG A 250 18.77 18.71 -1.16
C ARG A 250 17.34 18.68 -1.72
N PRO A 251 16.33 18.46 -0.88
CA PRO A 251 14.94 18.45 -1.31
C PRO A 251 14.46 19.85 -1.70
N ALA A 252 13.49 19.89 -2.62
CA ALA A 252 12.70 21.08 -2.88
C ALA A 252 11.90 21.48 -1.63
N ARG A 253 11.75 22.79 -1.43
CA ARG A 253 10.98 23.34 -0.30
C ARG A 253 9.48 23.36 -0.56
N THR A 254 9.08 23.34 -1.82
CA THR A 254 7.69 23.42 -2.27
C THR A 254 7.31 22.19 -3.05
N SER A 255 6.05 21.81 -3.01
CA SER A 255 5.49 20.77 -3.88
C SER A 255 5.42 21.25 -5.33
N PRO A 256 5.47 20.32 -6.32
CA PRO A 256 5.38 20.68 -7.72
C PRO A 256 4.06 21.40 -8.04
N GLY A 257 4.16 22.47 -8.80
CA GLY A 257 3.01 23.22 -9.31
C GLY A 257 2.42 22.60 -10.58
N PRO A 258 1.28 23.12 -11.07
CA PRO A 258 0.67 22.65 -12.33
C PRO A 258 1.61 22.71 -13.53
N GLN A 259 2.45 23.75 -13.63
CA GLN A 259 3.43 23.92 -14.69
C GLN A 259 4.53 22.85 -14.63
N ASP A 260 4.99 22.49 -13.43
CA ASP A 260 5.96 21.42 -13.22
C ASP A 260 5.41 20.06 -13.66
N LEU A 261 4.17 19.77 -13.29
CA LEU A 261 3.49 18.56 -13.71
C LEU A 261 3.28 18.49 -15.23
N GLN A 262 3.00 19.63 -15.85
CA GLN A 262 2.79 19.74 -17.29
C GLN A 262 4.09 19.53 -18.08
N ARG A 263 5.23 20.10 -17.62
CA ARG A 263 6.54 19.87 -18.25
C ARG A 263 7.10 18.47 -17.97
N GLY A 264 6.52 17.73 -17.02
CA GLY A 264 6.84 16.33 -16.74
C GLY A 264 8.04 16.09 -15.83
N TRP A 265 8.70 17.13 -15.33
CA TRP A 265 9.80 17.00 -14.38
C TRP A 265 9.86 18.18 -13.39
N TRP A 266 10.35 17.92 -12.17
CA TRP A 266 10.48 18.92 -11.09
C TRP A 266 11.59 18.56 -10.12
N LEU A 267 11.99 19.51 -9.26
CA LEU A 267 12.93 19.26 -8.18
C LEU A 267 12.31 18.34 -7.15
N SER A 268 13.02 17.30 -6.77
CA SER A 268 12.51 16.26 -5.87
C SER A 268 12.19 16.80 -4.48
N THR A 269 11.01 16.51 -3.98
CA THR A 269 10.56 16.80 -2.63
C THR A 269 11.19 15.84 -1.61
N PHE A 270 11.06 16.16 -0.32
CA PHE A 270 11.56 15.30 0.76
C PHE A 270 10.96 13.88 0.73
N ASP A 271 9.64 13.77 0.51
CA ASP A 271 8.95 12.48 0.51
C ASP A 271 9.30 11.62 -0.72
N GLU A 272 9.49 12.26 -1.86
CA GLU A 272 9.95 11.59 -3.08
C GLU A 272 11.38 11.05 -2.91
N LEU A 273 12.30 11.87 -2.38
CA LEU A 273 13.65 11.43 -2.08
C LEU A 273 13.69 10.32 -1.02
N ARG A 274 12.85 10.39 0.00
CA ARG A 274 12.71 9.34 1.01
C ARG A 274 12.29 8.02 0.39
N THR A 275 11.34 8.05 -0.53
CA THR A 275 10.89 6.87 -1.28
C THR A 275 12.00 6.32 -2.17
N ALA A 276 12.66 7.19 -2.95
CA ALA A 276 13.77 6.81 -3.82
C ALA A 276 14.95 6.19 -3.05
N ARG A 277 15.31 6.73 -1.86
CA ARG A 277 16.35 6.18 -0.98
C ARG A 277 16.00 4.78 -0.48
N ARG A 278 14.73 4.53 -0.13
CA ARG A 278 14.24 3.21 0.27
C ARG A 278 14.38 2.20 -0.87
N ASP A 279 14.02 2.61 -2.08
CA ASP A 279 14.12 1.76 -3.28
C ASP A 279 15.59 1.50 -3.67
N ALA A 280 16.46 2.50 -3.55
CA ALA A 280 17.90 2.34 -3.77
C ALA A 280 18.53 1.37 -2.76
N LYS A 281 18.14 1.46 -1.48
CA LYS A 281 18.58 0.53 -0.43
C LYS A 281 18.12 -0.91 -0.71
N TYR A 282 16.89 -1.08 -1.20
CA TYR A 282 16.37 -2.38 -1.61
C TYR A 282 17.14 -2.96 -2.80
N ARG A 283 17.36 -2.16 -3.86
CA ARG A 283 18.18 -2.59 -5.02
C ARG A 283 19.57 -3.03 -4.61
N ARG A 284 20.26 -2.28 -3.73
CA ARG A 284 21.58 -2.64 -3.22
C ARG A 284 21.59 -4.00 -2.51
N ARG A 285 20.56 -4.29 -1.71
CA ARG A 285 20.41 -5.59 -1.02
C ARG A 285 20.17 -6.76 -1.98
N THR A 286 19.45 -6.52 -3.08
CA THR A 286 19.11 -7.57 -4.06
C THR A 286 20.29 -7.90 -4.97
N ILE A 287 21.17 -6.94 -5.25
CA ILE A 287 22.35 -7.13 -6.10
C ILE A 287 23.52 -7.76 -5.31
N SER A 288 23.60 -7.55 -4.00
CA SER A 288 24.70 -8.05 -3.13
C SER A 288 24.76 -9.57 -2.90
N PRO A 289 23.67 -10.36 -2.93
CA PRO A 289 23.75 -11.81 -2.66
C PRO A 289 24.38 -12.66 -3.78
N SER A 290 24.52 -12.11 -5.00
CA SER A 290 24.98 -12.88 -6.15
C SER A 290 26.50 -13.11 -6.17
N ASN A 291 27.30 -12.26 -5.52
CA ASN A 291 28.75 -12.36 -5.50
C ASN A 291 29.32 -13.16 -4.30
N ALA A 292 28.53 -13.43 -3.27
CA ALA A 292 29.00 -14.19 -2.11
C ALA A 292 29.00 -15.72 -2.30
N ARG A 293 28.37 -16.22 -3.38
CA ARG A 293 28.37 -17.67 -3.71
C ARG A 293 29.38 -18.07 -4.77
N ALA A 294 30.06 -17.12 -5.41
CA ALA A 294 31.04 -17.42 -6.48
C ALA A 294 32.48 -17.55 -5.99
N THR A 295 32.76 -17.30 -4.68
CA THR A 295 34.12 -17.40 -4.11
C THR A 295 34.28 -18.48 -3.04
N ALA A 296 33.31 -19.41 -2.93
CA ALA A 296 33.40 -20.59 -2.05
C ALA A 296 33.11 -21.86 -2.87
N GLY A 297 33.89 -22.07 -3.94
CA GLY A 297 33.95 -23.28 -4.73
C GLY A 297 35.41 -23.54 -5.14
#